data_7108cfd67981b174cb68a30e17598032
#
_entry.id   7108cfd67981b174cb68a30e17598032
#
_cell.length_a   1.000
_cell.length_b   1.000
_cell.length_c   1.000
_cell.angle_alpha   90.00
_cell.angle_beta   90.00
_cell.angle_gamma   90.00
#
_symmetry.space_group_name_H-M   'P 1'
#
loop_
_entity.id
_entity.type
_entity.pdbx_description
1 polymer ?
#
loop_
_entity_poly.entity_id
_entity_poly.type
_entity_poly.pdbx_seq_one_letter_code
_entity_poly.pdbx_strand_id
1 'polypeptide(L)'
;VTLGISMPMEQTRLILLPVESEYDMVFFEENSLYQCFSRIVDRYKSNNVYVLVMELTSNLRKYQRREYYRFSCALDMCARNLEEEEIEALEKNSPYELQPGLPLKHSVIVDISGGGLRFLSSQKYEPGSLILCSYHLLKDGERKKYDVVGKVLAVKELENRRGMFEH
;
A
#
# COMPACT_ATOMS: atom_id res chain seq x y z
N VAL A 1 -9.70 30.63 -3.42
CA VAL A 1 -8.92 30.12 -4.58
C VAL A 1 -9.75 29.00 -5.22
N THR A 2 -9.92 29.09 -6.55
CA THR A 2 -10.63 28.06 -7.33
C THR A 2 -9.67 27.31 -8.26
N LEU A 3 -9.91 26.02 -8.45
CA LEU A 3 -9.11 25.14 -9.30
C LEU A 3 -10.04 24.39 -10.25
N GLY A 4 -9.68 24.32 -11.53
CA GLY A 4 -10.31 23.42 -12.50
C GLY A 4 -9.59 22.08 -12.52
N ILE A 5 -10.28 21.00 -12.24
CA ILE A 5 -9.73 19.63 -12.31
C ILE A 5 -10.57 18.79 -13.27
N SER A 6 -9.94 17.81 -13.89
CA SER A 6 -10.66 16.82 -14.70
C SER A 6 -11.59 16.01 -13.82
N MET A 7 -12.82 15.76 -14.30
CA MET A 7 -13.75 14.90 -13.58
C MET A 7 -13.18 13.49 -13.45
N PRO A 8 -13.24 12.89 -12.27
CA PRO A 8 -12.68 11.54 -12.05
C PRO A 8 -13.42 10.51 -12.89
N MET A 9 -12.67 9.50 -13.32
CA MET A 9 -13.18 8.37 -14.09
C MET A 9 -12.83 7.07 -13.40
N GLU A 10 -13.75 6.13 -13.40
CA GLU A 10 -13.50 4.75 -13.02
C GLU A 10 -13.62 3.89 -14.29
N GLN A 11 -12.50 3.31 -14.72
CA GLN A 11 -12.39 2.67 -16.02
C GLN A 11 -12.80 3.61 -17.17
N THR A 12 -13.98 3.42 -17.76
CA THR A 12 -14.52 4.24 -18.84
C THR A 12 -15.72 5.11 -18.43
N ARG A 13 -16.12 5.06 -17.16
CA ARG A 13 -17.29 5.78 -16.62
C ARG A 13 -16.86 7.02 -15.85
N LEU A 14 -17.53 8.14 -16.12
CA LEU A 14 -17.39 9.37 -15.34
C LEU A 14 -18.03 9.17 -13.95
N ILE A 15 -17.30 9.53 -12.91
CA ILE A 15 -17.84 9.62 -11.55
C ILE A 15 -18.44 11.01 -11.38
N LEU A 16 -19.76 11.08 -11.36
CA LEU A 16 -20.46 12.34 -11.18
C LEU A 16 -20.47 12.75 -9.70
N LEU A 17 -19.59 13.68 -9.36
CA LEU A 17 -19.55 14.27 -8.03
C LEU A 17 -20.57 15.40 -7.94
N PRO A 18 -21.42 15.46 -6.89
CA PRO A 18 -22.42 16.51 -6.74
C PRO A 18 -21.80 17.90 -6.54
N VAL A 19 -22.41 18.93 -7.15
CA VAL A 19 -22.09 20.34 -6.84
C VAL A 19 -22.53 20.64 -5.40
N GLU A 20 -21.86 21.56 -4.72
CA GLU A 20 -21.99 21.93 -3.30
C GLU A 20 -21.49 20.87 -2.30
N SER A 21 -21.00 19.71 -2.76
CA SER A 21 -20.41 18.72 -1.87
C SER A 21 -18.97 19.08 -1.50
N GLU A 22 -18.61 18.76 -0.25
CA GLU A 22 -17.28 18.98 0.30
C GLU A 22 -16.42 17.73 0.17
N TYR A 23 -15.14 17.93 -0.10
CA TYR A 23 -14.14 16.89 -0.31
C TYR A 23 -12.81 17.27 0.33
N ASP A 24 -12.09 16.26 0.81
CA ASP A 24 -10.68 16.37 1.10
C ASP A 24 -9.88 16.33 -0.21
N MET A 25 -9.08 17.37 -0.44
CA MET A 25 -8.19 17.47 -1.58
C MET A 25 -6.75 17.29 -1.11
N VAL A 26 -6.04 16.35 -1.73
CA VAL A 26 -4.63 16.08 -1.43
C VAL A 26 -3.78 16.39 -2.65
N PHE A 27 -2.80 17.26 -2.47
CA PHE A 27 -1.83 17.64 -3.49
C PHE A 27 -0.54 16.85 -3.27
N PHE A 28 0.01 16.33 -4.36
CA PHE A 28 1.27 15.63 -4.39
C PHE A 28 2.33 16.57 -4.97
N GLU A 29 3.36 16.87 -4.19
CA GLU A 29 4.51 17.64 -4.62
C GLU A 29 5.77 16.85 -4.30
N GLU A 30 6.54 16.48 -5.31
CA GLU A 30 7.75 15.66 -5.25
C GLU A 30 7.89 14.76 -4.00
N ASN A 31 8.24 15.36 -2.85
CA ASN A 31 8.46 14.65 -1.59
C ASN A 31 7.48 15.03 -0.47
N SER A 32 6.44 15.80 -0.78
CA SER A 32 5.50 16.33 0.21
C SER A 32 4.06 16.14 -0.22
N LEU A 33 3.19 15.96 0.76
CA LEU A 33 1.75 15.96 0.58
C LEU A 33 1.16 17.15 1.31
N TYR A 34 0.20 17.81 0.67
CA TYR A 34 -0.58 18.89 1.26
C TYR A 34 -2.06 18.57 1.16
N GLN A 35 -2.81 18.91 2.17
CA GLN A 35 -4.25 18.67 2.26
C GLN A 35 -4.99 19.98 2.52
N CYS A 36 -6.14 20.13 1.92
CA CYS A 36 -7.13 21.15 2.28
C CYS A 36 -8.54 20.60 2.10
N PHE A 37 -9.51 21.27 2.69
CA PHE A 37 -10.91 21.08 2.36
C PHE A 37 -11.26 21.89 1.12
N SER A 38 -12.15 21.35 0.31
CA SER A 38 -12.62 21.96 -0.93
C SER A 38 -14.09 21.63 -1.17
N ARG A 39 -14.75 22.48 -1.93
CA ARG A 39 -16.16 22.30 -2.33
C ARG A 39 -16.28 22.41 -3.85
N ILE A 40 -17.09 21.57 -4.46
CA ILE A 40 -17.41 21.69 -5.88
C ILE A 40 -18.43 22.83 -6.05
N VAL A 41 -18.02 23.87 -6.76
CA VAL A 41 -18.90 25.05 -7.00
C VAL A 41 -19.53 25.02 -8.38
N ASP A 42 -18.92 24.33 -9.34
CA ASP A 42 -19.45 24.22 -10.70
C ASP A 42 -18.88 23.00 -11.42
N ARG A 43 -19.52 22.62 -12.51
CA ARG A 43 -19.05 21.64 -13.47
C ARG A 43 -19.44 22.02 -14.88
N TYR A 44 -18.52 21.89 -15.80
CA TYR A 44 -18.75 22.19 -17.21
C TYR A 44 -17.98 21.24 -18.13
N LYS A 45 -18.31 21.30 -19.41
CA LYS A 45 -17.58 20.55 -20.45
C LYS A 45 -16.84 21.53 -21.35
N SER A 46 -15.55 21.34 -21.52
CA SER A 46 -14.69 22.10 -22.42
C SER A 46 -13.79 21.15 -23.21
N ASN A 47 -13.67 21.36 -24.52
CA ASN A 47 -12.85 20.54 -25.41
C ASN A 47 -13.00 19.02 -25.21
N ASN A 48 -14.24 18.56 -25.05
CA ASN A 48 -14.58 17.16 -24.77
C ASN A 48 -14.14 16.61 -23.40
N VAL A 49 -13.58 17.45 -22.53
CA VAL A 49 -13.21 17.11 -21.16
C VAL A 49 -14.23 17.69 -20.19
N TYR A 50 -14.69 16.87 -19.25
CA TYR A 50 -15.52 17.33 -18.14
C TYR A 50 -14.62 17.88 -17.03
N VAL A 51 -14.90 19.10 -16.60
CA VAL A 51 -14.13 19.85 -15.61
C VAL A 51 -15.01 20.11 -14.38
N LEU A 52 -14.44 19.88 -13.23
CA LEU A 52 -14.99 20.31 -11.93
C LEU A 52 -14.27 21.59 -11.50
N VAL A 53 -15.05 22.58 -11.05
CA VAL A 53 -14.50 23.76 -10.40
C VAL A 53 -14.55 23.56 -8.90
N MET A 54 -13.37 23.45 -8.29
CA MET A 54 -13.19 23.24 -6.86
C MET A 54 -12.81 24.57 -6.20
N GLU A 55 -13.54 24.98 -5.19
CA GLU A 55 -13.18 26.09 -4.33
C GLU A 55 -12.48 25.55 -3.08
N LEU A 56 -11.29 26.08 -2.76
CA LEU A 56 -10.62 25.73 -1.52
C LEU A 56 -11.29 26.44 -0.35
N THR A 57 -11.81 25.66 0.60
CA THR A 57 -12.55 26.17 1.79
C THR A 57 -11.66 26.24 3.03
N SER A 58 -10.43 25.73 2.96
CA SER A 58 -9.41 25.86 4.00
C SER A 58 -8.03 26.14 3.43
N ASN A 59 -7.10 26.55 4.29
CA ASN A 59 -5.69 26.68 3.92
C ASN A 59 -5.05 25.31 3.68
N LEU A 60 -4.04 25.29 2.79
CA LEU A 60 -3.17 24.13 2.60
C LEU A 60 -2.38 23.86 3.88
N ARG A 61 -2.38 22.63 4.32
CA ARG A 61 -1.56 22.15 5.43
C ARG A 61 -0.77 20.93 5.00
N LYS A 62 0.44 20.78 5.53
CA LYS A 62 1.25 19.59 5.29
C LYS A 62 0.50 18.35 5.77
N TYR A 63 0.45 17.32 4.93
CA TYR A 63 -0.27 16.09 5.21
C TYR A 63 0.71 14.92 5.33
N GLN A 64 0.73 14.27 6.48
CA GLN A 64 1.51 13.08 6.74
C GLN A 64 0.57 11.87 6.77
N ARG A 65 0.49 11.14 5.64
CA ARG A 65 -0.36 9.93 5.54
C ARG A 65 0.27 8.67 6.12
N ARG A 66 1.59 8.70 6.39
CA ARG A 66 2.30 7.53 6.91
C ARG A 66 2.38 7.61 8.41
N GLU A 67 1.81 6.63 9.08
CA GLU A 67 1.90 6.48 10.53
C GLU A 67 3.30 6.06 10.96
N TYR A 68 3.95 5.20 10.15
CA TYR A 68 5.28 4.66 10.45
C TYR A 68 6.32 5.15 9.45
N TYR A 69 7.53 5.41 9.95
CA TYR A 69 8.69 5.63 9.11
C TYR A 69 9.02 4.35 8.34
N ARG A 70 9.38 4.49 7.08
CA ARG A 70 9.85 3.38 6.24
C ARG A 70 11.35 3.45 6.09
N PHE A 71 12.01 2.36 6.46
CA PHE A 71 13.45 2.20 6.32
C PHE A 71 13.75 1.40 5.06
N SER A 72 14.42 2.03 4.09
CA SER A 72 14.88 1.35 2.87
C SER A 72 16.09 0.48 3.19
N CYS A 73 16.05 -0.76 2.76
CA CYS A 73 17.10 -1.75 3.05
C CYS A 73 17.21 -2.76 1.91
N ALA A 74 18.16 -3.67 2.03
CA ALA A 74 18.26 -4.91 1.26
C ALA A 74 18.51 -6.03 2.26
N LEU A 75 17.44 -6.71 2.69
CA LEU A 75 17.50 -7.71 3.75
C LEU A 75 16.95 -9.04 3.24
N ASP A 76 17.75 -10.09 3.41
CA ASP A 76 17.33 -11.44 3.05
C ASP A 76 16.12 -11.87 3.89
N MET A 77 15.15 -12.43 3.22
CA MET A 77 13.93 -12.98 3.79
C MET A 77 13.58 -14.29 3.08
N CYS A 78 12.90 -15.16 3.79
CA CYS A 78 12.22 -16.30 3.21
C CYS A 78 10.72 -16.19 3.45
N ALA A 79 9.90 -16.56 2.47
CA ALA A 79 8.45 -16.49 2.59
C ALA A 79 7.74 -17.72 2.01
N ARG A 80 6.55 -18.00 2.49
CA ARG A 80 5.61 -18.97 1.95
C ARG A 80 4.17 -18.56 2.23
N ASN A 81 3.22 -19.09 1.47
CA ASN A 81 1.81 -19.02 1.87
C ASN A 81 1.59 -19.81 3.17
N LEU A 82 0.61 -19.39 3.94
CA LEU A 82 0.09 -20.22 5.03
C LEU A 82 -0.79 -21.34 4.46
N GLU A 83 -0.76 -22.48 5.14
CA GLU A 83 -1.67 -23.60 4.88
C GLU A 83 -3.07 -23.30 5.48
N GLU A 84 -4.10 -23.96 4.98
CA GLU A 84 -5.49 -23.73 5.43
C GLU A 84 -5.65 -23.92 6.94
N GLU A 85 -5.01 -24.95 7.51
CA GLU A 85 -5.03 -25.22 8.95
C GLU A 85 -4.40 -24.09 9.77
N GLU A 86 -3.34 -23.47 9.24
CA GLU A 86 -2.67 -22.32 9.86
C GLU A 86 -3.58 -21.08 9.85
N ILE A 87 -4.28 -20.85 8.73
CA ILE A 87 -5.22 -19.74 8.59
C ILE A 87 -6.40 -19.91 9.55
N GLU A 88 -6.99 -21.11 9.61
CA GLU A 88 -8.10 -21.39 10.53
C GLU A 88 -7.70 -21.22 12.00
N ALA A 89 -6.50 -21.63 12.37
CA ALA A 89 -6.00 -21.47 13.74
C ALA A 89 -5.83 -19.99 14.11
N LEU A 90 -5.32 -19.18 13.18
CA LEU A 90 -5.21 -17.73 13.36
C LEU A 90 -6.57 -17.07 13.52
N GLU A 91 -7.56 -17.43 12.71
CA GLU A 91 -8.92 -16.89 12.78
C GLU A 91 -9.62 -17.25 14.10
N LYS A 92 -9.36 -18.43 14.63
CA LYS A 92 -9.92 -18.92 15.90
C LYS A 92 -9.14 -18.43 17.14
N ASN A 93 -8.07 -17.64 16.97
CA ASN A 93 -7.14 -17.26 18.06
C ASN A 93 -6.63 -18.46 18.85
N SER A 94 -6.52 -19.61 18.20
CA SER A 94 -6.02 -20.86 18.80
C SER A 94 -4.50 -20.81 18.91
N PRO A 95 -3.89 -21.34 19.97
CA PRO A 95 -2.45 -21.56 19.98
C PRO A 95 -2.09 -22.52 18.86
N TYR A 96 -1.30 -22.02 17.92
CA TYR A 96 -0.89 -22.77 16.74
C TYR A 96 0.61 -22.65 16.54
N GLU A 97 1.25 -23.77 16.33
CA GLU A 97 2.65 -23.81 15.91
C GLU A 97 2.69 -23.85 14.38
N LEU A 98 3.36 -22.89 13.77
CA LEU A 98 3.61 -22.87 12.33
C LEU A 98 4.30 -24.18 11.92
N GLN A 99 3.78 -24.83 10.88
CA GLN A 99 4.28 -26.13 10.45
C GLN A 99 5.77 -26.06 10.10
N PRO A 100 6.63 -26.80 10.82
CA PRO A 100 8.04 -26.81 10.53
C PRO A 100 8.31 -27.60 9.23
N GLY A 101 9.36 -27.19 8.50
CA GLY A 101 9.85 -27.95 7.33
C GLY A 101 9.13 -27.68 6.01
N LEU A 102 8.10 -26.84 5.96
CA LEU A 102 7.52 -26.43 4.69
C LEU A 102 8.50 -25.53 3.90
N PRO A 103 8.58 -25.68 2.56
CA PRO A 103 9.56 -24.98 1.76
C PRO A 103 9.30 -23.47 1.75
N LEU A 104 10.29 -22.72 2.17
CA LEU A 104 10.30 -21.26 2.10
C LEU A 104 11.01 -20.81 0.82
N LYS A 105 10.49 -19.78 0.17
CA LYS A 105 11.07 -19.16 -1.02
C LYS A 105 11.89 -17.94 -0.62
N HIS A 106 13.12 -17.86 -1.14
CA HIS A 106 13.99 -16.70 -0.94
C HIS A 106 13.38 -15.44 -1.53
N SER A 107 13.46 -14.35 -0.80
CA SER A 107 12.95 -13.03 -1.12
C SER A 107 13.88 -11.97 -0.54
N VAL A 108 13.72 -10.71 -0.97
CA VAL A 108 14.53 -9.60 -0.46
C VAL A 108 13.60 -8.47 -0.03
N ILE A 109 13.65 -8.10 1.24
CA ILE A 109 12.96 -6.92 1.76
C ILE A 109 13.67 -5.68 1.22
N VAL A 110 12.93 -4.76 0.60
CA VAL A 110 13.44 -3.50 0.05
C VAL A 110 13.07 -2.29 0.89
N ASP A 111 12.01 -2.37 1.66
CA ASP A 111 11.73 -1.46 2.79
C ASP A 111 10.92 -2.16 3.89
N ILE A 112 11.07 -1.66 5.12
CA ILE A 112 10.39 -2.16 6.30
C ILE A 112 9.92 -0.99 7.17
N SER A 113 8.79 -1.16 7.84
CA SER A 113 8.21 -0.18 8.78
C SER A 113 7.48 -0.89 9.93
N GLY A 114 7.00 -0.13 10.91
CA GLY A 114 6.15 -0.68 11.97
C GLY A 114 4.81 -1.24 11.49
N GLY A 115 4.33 -0.84 10.30
CA GLY A 115 3.07 -1.32 9.75
C GLY A 115 3.21 -2.43 8.69
N GLY A 116 4.42 -2.82 8.31
CA GLY A 116 4.63 -3.85 7.29
C GLY A 116 5.95 -3.71 6.53
N LEU A 117 6.10 -4.51 5.52
CA LEU A 117 7.30 -4.56 4.69
C LEU A 117 6.94 -4.66 3.20
N ARG A 118 7.89 -4.26 2.36
CA ARG A 118 7.83 -4.43 0.91
C ARG A 118 9.01 -5.28 0.47
N PHE A 119 8.76 -6.27 -0.37
CA PHE A 119 9.78 -7.24 -0.75
C PHE A 119 9.67 -7.66 -2.22
N LEU A 120 10.78 -8.16 -2.74
CA LEU A 120 10.91 -8.74 -4.07
C LEU A 120 11.02 -10.26 -3.97
N SER A 121 10.28 -10.97 -4.82
CA SER A 121 10.31 -12.43 -4.89
C SER A 121 10.12 -12.92 -6.32
N SER A 122 10.68 -14.08 -6.65
CA SER A 122 10.32 -14.83 -7.86
C SER A 122 8.99 -15.58 -7.72
N GLN A 123 8.51 -15.74 -6.49
CA GLN A 123 7.18 -16.30 -6.21
C GLN A 123 6.16 -15.17 -6.21
N LYS A 124 5.08 -15.34 -6.96
CA LYS A 124 3.91 -14.46 -6.91
C LYS A 124 3.02 -14.87 -5.75
N TYR A 125 2.76 -13.94 -4.83
CA TYR A 125 1.78 -14.09 -3.76
C TYR A 125 0.56 -13.22 -4.09
N GLU A 126 -0.63 -13.81 -4.08
CA GLU A 126 -1.83 -13.09 -4.50
C GLU A 126 -2.30 -12.07 -3.44
N PRO A 127 -2.83 -10.92 -3.85
CA PRO A 127 -3.42 -9.96 -2.92
C PRO A 127 -4.51 -10.61 -2.06
N GLY A 128 -4.47 -10.35 -0.75
CA GLY A 128 -5.37 -10.94 0.23
C GLY A 128 -4.85 -12.23 0.86
N SER A 129 -3.88 -12.92 0.28
CA SER A 129 -3.29 -14.12 0.89
C SER A 129 -2.50 -13.80 2.16
N LEU A 130 -2.47 -14.77 3.08
CA LEU A 130 -1.64 -14.73 4.27
C LEU A 130 -0.34 -15.48 4.01
N ILE A 131 0.78 -14.84 4.33
CA ILE A 131 2.12 -15.39 4.14
C ILE A 131 2.91 -15.37 5.43
N LEU A 132 3.73 -16.38 5.64
CA LEU A 132 4.79 -16.39 6.65
C LEU A 132 6.03 -15.72 6.04
N CYS A 133 6.55 -14.71 6.74
CA CYS A 133 7.81 -14.04 6.43
C CYS A 133 8.82 -14.34 7.52
N SER A 134 9.98 -14.87 7.16
CA SER A 134 11.08 -15.22 8.07
C SER A 134 12.31 -14.43 7.70
N TYR A 135 12.82 -13.59 8.60
CA TYR A 135 14.00 -12.75 8.39
C TYR A 135 14.76 -12.51 9.69
N HIS A 136 15.96 -11.95 9.58
CA HIS A 136 16.80 -11.64 10.74
C HIS A 136 17.08 -10.14 10.80
N LEU A 137 17.03 -9.58 11.99
CA LEU A 137 17.48 -8.23 12.28
C LEU A 137 18.61 -8.24 13.30
N LEU A 138 19.51 -7.27 13.19
CA LEU A 138 20.48 -6.98 14.22
C LEU A 138 19.79 -6.11 15.29
N LYS A 139 19.70 -6.63 16.52
CA LYS A 139 19.23 -5.89 17.67
C LYS A 139 20.26 -6.02 18.80
N ASP A 140 20.76 -4.90 19.29
CA ASP A 140 21.77 -4.83 20.36
C ASP A 140 23.04 -5.64 20.07
N GLY A 141 23.45 -5.70 18.78
CA GLY A 141 24.60 -6.46 18.30
C GLY A 141 24.35 -7.96 18.08
N GLU A 142 23.15 -8.45 18.41
CA GLU A 142 22.75 -9.84 18.21
C GLU A 142 21.84 -10.01 17.00
N ARG A 143 22.03 -11.08 16.24
CA ARG A 143 21.18 -11.46 15.12
C ARG A 143 19.95 -12.21 15.62
N LYS A 144 18.78 -11.56 15.60
CA LYS A 144 17.51 -12.16 16.02
C LYS A 144 16.66 -12.54 14.83
N LYS A 145 16.10 -13.75 14.87
CA LYS A 145 15.13 -14.24 13.88
C LYS A 145 13.73 -13.71 14.20
N TYR A 146 13.01 -13.31 13.17
CA TYR A 146 11.61 -12.90 13.23
C TYR A 146 10.81 -13.75 12.24
N ASP A 147 9.78 -14.39 12.75
CA ASP A 147 8.77 -15.10 11.97
C ASP A 147 7.47 -14.33 12.13
N VAL A 148 6.99 -13.71 11.05
CA VAL A 148 5.82 -12.80 11.06
C VAL A 148 4.82 -13.27 10.02
N VAL A 149 3.55 -13.27 10.37
CA VAL A 149 2.48 -13.47 9.41
C VAL A 149 2.03 -12.11 8.89
N GLY A 150 2.00 -11.97 7.58
CA GLY A 150 1.53 -10.77 6.90
C GLY A 150 0.45 -11.07 5.88
N LYS A 151 -0.42 -10.09 5.65
CA LYS A 151 -1.39 -10.12 4.55
C LYS A 151 -0.82 -9.38 3.35
N VAL A 152 -0.81 -10.01 2.19
CA VAL A 152 -0.41 -9.37 0.93
C VAL A 152 -1.44 -8.33 0.54
N LEU A 153 -1.02 -7.07 0.43
CA LEU A 153 -1.91 -5.96 0.07
C LEU A 153 -1.95 -5.71 -1.44
N ALA A 154 -0.81 -5.85 -2.10
CA ALA A 154 -0.67 -5.63 -3.54
C ALA A 154 0.46 -6.48 -4.10
N VAL A 155 0.44 -6.72 -5.40
CA VAL A 155 1.51 -7.37 -6.15
C VAL A 155 1.68 -6.67 -7.48
N LYS A 156 2.93 -6.42 -7.87
CA LYS A 156 3.26 -5.85 -9.18
C LYS A 156 4.45 -6.61 -9.78
N GLU A 157 4.34 -7.07 -11.01
CA GLU A 157 5.49 -7.60 -11.73
C GLU A 157 6.44 -6.46 -12.12
N LEU A 158 7.75 -6.67 -11.93
CA LEU A 158 8.75 -5.67 -12.27
C LEU A 158 8.92 -5.56 -13.79
N GLU A 159 8.79 -4.37 -14.34
CA GLU A 159 8.91 -4.10 -15.77
C GLU A 159 10.27 -4.52 -16.35
N ASN A 160 11.33 -4.36 -15.56
CA ASN A 160 12.72 -4.65 -15.96
C ASN A 160 13.19 -6.07 -15.60
N ARG A 161 12.37 -6.90 -14.95
CA ARG A 161 12.71 -8.26 -14.52
C ARG A 161 11.49 -9.16 -14.58
N ARG A 162 11.26 -9.76 -15.74
CA ARG A 162 10.18 -10.73 -15.92
C ARG A 162 10.26 -11.87 -14.91
N GLY A 163 9.14 -12.22 -14.30
CA GLY A 163 9.06 -13.26 -13.27
C GLY A 163 9.57 -12.84 -11.89
N MET A 164 9.81 -11.53 -11.67
CA MET A 164 10.06 -10.96 -10.36
C MET A 164 8.89 -10.05 -9.96
N PHE A 165 8.41 -10.22 -8.75
CA PHE A 165 7.26 -9.54 -8.21
C PHE A 165 7.64 -8.69 -7.00
N GLU A 166 7.09 -7.50 -6.94
CA GLU A 166 7.08 -6.63 -5.76
C GLU A 166 5.74 -6.81 -5.02
N HIS A 167 5.85 -7.00 -3.72
CA HIS A 167 4.71 -7.18 -2.81
C HIS A 167 4.72 -6.15 -1.70
#